data_714260028c5b6bb6ede6334ffaded7ba
#
_entry.id   714260028c5b6bb6ede6334ffaded7ba
#
_cell.length_a   1.000
_cell.length_b   1.000
_cell.length_c   1.000
_cell.angle_alpha   90.00
_cell.angle_beta   90.00
_cell.angle_gamma   90.00
#
_symmetry.space_group_name_H-M   'P 1'
#
loop_
_entity.id
_entity.type
_entity.pdbx_description
1 polymer ?
#
loop_
_entity_poly.entity_id
_entity_poly.type
_entity_poly.pdbx_seq_one_letter_code
_entity_poly.pdbx_strand_id
1 'polypeptide(L)'
;MASVSADVLRPAAAPSHGDDRLRLVGSEGLLEVRGGQVIVIDKEGERLLPLVQTETELFEELILEIRGEGQCRVRPEDGFLATRAALAARESEDTGRSIEV
;
A
#
# COMPACT_ATOMS: atom_id res chain seq x y z
N MET A 1 9.48 0.01 -10.56
CA MET A 1 8.14 -0.46 -11.00
C MET A 1 7.36 -0.85 -9.76
N ALA A 2 6.09 -0.47 -9.70
CA ALA A 2 5.18 -0.89 -8.65
C ALA A 2 3.97 -1.60 -9.26
N SER A 3 3.44 -2.60 -8.58
CA SER A 3 2.16 -3.23 -8.90
C SER A 3 1.34 -3.44 -7.64
N VAL A 4 0.04 -3.17 -7.74
CA VAL A 4 -0.95 -3.42 -6.69
C VAL A 4 -1.99 -4.36 -7.27
N SER A 5 -2.35 -5.37 -6.52
CA SER A 5 -3.43 -6.31 -6.85
C SER A 5 -4.34 -6.46 -5.64
N ALA A 6 -5.64 -6.29 -5.86
CA ALA A 6 -6.66 -6.53 -4.86
C ALA A 6 -7.65 -7.57 -5.39
N ASP A 7 -7.91 -8.60 -4.62
CA ASP A 7 -8.87 -9.66 -4.95
C ASP A 7 -9.90 -9.78 -3.82
N VAL A 8 -11.15 -9.44 -4.15
CA VAL A 8 -12.27 -9.48 -3.22
C VAL A 8 -13.25 -10.62 -3.53
N LEU A 9 -13.03 -11.35 -4.64
CA LEU A 9 -13.89 -12.45 -5.09
C LEU A 9 -13.28 -13.81 -4.76
N ARG A 10 -13.17 -14.13 -3.47
CA ARG A 10 -12.59 -15.39 -3.02
C ARG A 10 -13.68 -16.41 -2.65
N PRO A 11 -13.39 -17.71 -2.86
CA PRO A 11 -14.30 -18.76 -2.43
C PRO A 11 -14.47 -18.76 -0.90
N ALA A 12 -15.64 -19.21 -0.42
CA ALA A 12 -15.98 -19.21 1.01
C ALA A 12 -14.96 -19.97 1.90
N ALA A 13 -14.21 -20.91 1.32
CA ALA A 13 -13.17 -21.67 2.02
C ALA A 13 -11.80 -20.94 2.05
N ALA A 14 -11.68 -19.75 1.49
CA ALA A 14 -10.42 -19.00 1.51
C ALA A 14 -10.11 -18.52 2.93
N PRO A 15 -8.82 -18.46 3.33
CA PRO A 15 -8.42 -18.08 4.69
C PRO A 15 -8.64 -16.60 5.01
N SER A 16 -8.94 -15.77 4.01
CA SER A 16 -9.20 -14.33 4.18
C SER A 16 -10.23 -13.84 3.16
N HIS A 17 -10.87 -12.72 3.44
CA HIS A 17 -11.86 -12.10 2.54
C HIS A 17 -11.25 -11.53 1.26
N GLY A 18 -10.01 -11.09 1.30
CA GLY A 18 -9.29 -10.52 0.17
C GLY A 18 -7.85 -11.06 0.08
N ASP A 19 -7.19 -10.77 -1.03
CA ASP A 19 -5.77 -11.07 -1.25
C ASP A 19 -5.11 -9.82 -1.83
N ASP A 20 -4.95 -8.82 -0.99
CA ASP A 20 -4.30 -7.57 -1.38
C ASP A 20 -2.79 -7.78 -1.43
N ARG A 21 -2.19 -7.45 -2.56
CA ARG A 21 -0.76 -7.58 -2.80
C ARG A 21 -0.19 -6.27 -3.31
N LEU A 22 0.93 -5.88 -2.74
CA LEU A 22 1.76 -4.79 -3.23
C LEU A 22 3.13 -5.36 -3.59
N ARG A 23 3.64 -5.03 -4.77
CA ARG A 23 4.99 -5.38 -5.16
C ARG A 23 5.72 -4.16 -5.71
N LEU A 24 6.86 -3.85 -5.10
CA LEU A 24 7.77 -2.79 -5.49
C LEU A 24 9.06 -3.42 -6.00
N VAL A 25 9.49 -3.04 -7.20
CA VAL A 25 10.72 -3.56 -7.82
C VAL A 25 11.66 -2.38 -8.09
N GLY A 26 12.83 -2.42 -7.49
CA GLY A 26 13.93 -1.49 -7.69
C GLY A 26 15.15 -2.15 -8.31
N SER A 27 16.22 -1.37 -8.51
CA SER A 27 17.50 -1.84 -9.06
C SER A 27 18.28 -2.75 -8.08
N GLU A 28 18.04 -2.60 -6.79
CA GLU A 28 18.79 -3.31 -5.74
C GLU A 28 18.01 -4.44 -5.08
N GLY A 29 16.73 -4.59 -5.43
CA GLY A 29 15.88 -5.63 -4.88
C GLY A 29 14.39 -5.39 -5.10
N LEU A 30 13.60 -6.20 -4.46
CA LEU A 30 12.15 -6.06 -4.48
C LEU A 30 11.56 -6.20 -3.07
N LEU A 31 10.39 -5.60 -2.90
CA LEU A 31 9.58 -5.72 -1.71
C LEU A 31 8.20 -6.24 -2.11
N GLU A 32 7.70 -7.21 -1.37
CA GLU A 32 6.32 -7.71 -1.50
C GLU A 32 5.57 -7.58 -0.17
N VAL A 33 4.33 -7.10 -0.26
CA VAL A 33 3.36 -7.21 0.83
C VAL A 33 2.32 -8.25 0.43
N ARG A 34 2.19 -9.30 1.22
CA ARG A 34 1.33 -10.43 0.95
C ARG A 34 0.91 -11.13 2.24
N GLY A 35 -0.38 -11.40 2.40
CA GLY A 35 -0.89 -12.12 3.58
C GLY A 35 -0.53 -11.44 4.91
N GLY A 36 -0.49 -10.10 4.96
CA GLY A 36 -0.10 -9.34 6.15
C GLY A 36 1.39 -9.37 6.47
N GLN A 37 2.24 -9.89 5.57
CA GLN A 37 3.69 -9.96 5.73
C GLN A 37 4.39 -9.04 4.74
N VAL A 38 5.54 -8.52 5.13
CA VAL A 38 6.44 -7.75 4.27
C VAL A 38 7.68 -8.58 4.01
N ILE A 39 7.91 -8.89 2.74
CA ILE A 39 9.03 -9.71 2.25
C ILE A 39 9.96 -8.81 1.46
N VAL A 40 11.25 -8.85 1.77
CA VAL A 40 12.30 -8.21 0.96
C VAL A 40 13.18 -9.28 0.34
N ILE A 41 13.48 -9.11 -0.93
CA ILE A 41 14.43 -9.94 -1.68
C ILE A 41 15.48 -9.01 -2.31
N ASP A 42 16.71 -9.16 -1.91
CA ASP A 42 17.86 -8.40 -2.42
C ASP A 42 19.11 -9.31 -2.56
N LYS A 43 20.27 -8.71 -2.71
CA LYS A 43 21.54 -9.44 -2.84
C LYS A 43 21.89 -10.33 -1.63
N GLU A 44 21.27 -10.09 -0.48
CA GLU A 44 21.47 -10.88 0.74
C GLU A 44 20.49 -12.08 0.83
N GLY A 45 19.48 -12.11 -0.05
CA GLY A 45 18.48 -13.15 -0.13
C GLY A 45 17.08 -12.68 0.24
N GLU A 46 16.20 -13.63 0.50
CA GLU A 46 14.83 -13.38 0.93
C GLU A 46 14.73 -13.32 2.45
N ARG A 47 14.06 -12.29 2.97
CA ARG A 47 13.80 -12.14 4.40
C ARG A 47 12.46 -11.46 4.67
N LEU A 48 11.85 -11.83 5.78
CA LEU A 48 10.69 -11.12 6.33
C LEU A 48 11.15 -9.87 7.08
N LEU A 49 10.51 -8.74 6.79
CA LEU A 49 10.65 -7.55 7.62
C LEU A 49 9.69 -7.62 8.80
N PRO A 50 10.16 -7.36 10.02
CA PRO A 50 9.28 -7.27 11.16
C PRO A 50 8.35 -6.06 11.01
N LEU A 51 7.07 -6.25 11.30
CA LEU A 51 6.12 -5.15 11.38
C LEU A 51 6.36 -4.39 12.69
N VAL A 52 6.63 -3.10 12.57
CA VAL A 52 6.76 -2.22 13.73
C VAL A 52 5.36 -1.76 14.12
N GLN A 53 4.96 -2.06 15.34
CA GLN A 53 3.74 -1.48 15.89
C GLN A 53 3.99 -0.01 16.23
N THR A 54 3.12 0.85 15.77
CA THR A 54 3.15 2.27 16.10
C THR A 54 2.46 2.51 17.44
N GLU A 55 2.98 3.44 18.22
CA GLU A 55 2.40 3.80 19.53
C GLU A 55 1.04 4.53 19.39
N THR A 56 0.83 5.18 18.23
CA THR A 56 -0.37 5.95 17.93
C THR A 56 -1.07 5.43 16.69
N GLU A 57 -2.38 5.50 16.69
CA GLU A 57 -3.20 5.25 15.51
C GLU A 57 -3.18 6.44 14.56
N LEU A 58 -3.35 6.21 13.27
CA LEU A 58 -3.31 7.26 12.25
C LEU A 58 -4.31 8.41 12.53
N PHE A 59 -5.50 8.07 13.01
CA PHE A 59 -6.52 9.07 13.34
C PHE A 59 -6.11 9.92 14.54
N GLU A 60 -5.46 9.34 15.53
CA GLU A 60 -4.92 10.07 16.67
C GLU A 60 -3.82 11.04 16.25
N GLU A 61 -2.90 10.61 15.37
CA GLU A 61 -1.87 11.48 14.79
C GLU A 61 -2.48 12.67 14.05
N LEU A 62 -3.54 12.46 13.28
CA LEU A 62 -4.25 13.54 12.59
C LEU A 62 -4.82 14.56 13.58
N ILE A 63 -5.41 14.09 14.68
CA ILE A 63 -5.93 15.00 15.73
C ILE A 63 -4.81 15.78 16.41
N LEU A 64 -3.68 15.13 16.69
CA LEU A 64 -2.51 15.80 17.28
C LEU A 64 -1.93 16.86 16.32
N GLU A 65 -1.88 16.58 15.02
CA GLU A 65 -1.44 17.57 14.03
C GLU A 65 -2.37 18.77 13.95
N ILE A 66 -3.69 18.56 13.92
CA ILE A 66 -4.68 19.65 13.93
C ILE A 66 -4.53 20.55 15.17
N ARG A 67 -4.14 19.97 16.30
CA ARG A 67 -3.86 20.70 17.54
C ARG A 67 -2.50 21.38 17.60
N GLY A 68 -1.62 21.08 16.64
CA GLY A 68 -0.23 21.55 16.66
C GLY A 68 0.66 20.82 17.69
N GLU A 69 0.24 19.66 18.15
CA GLU A 69 0.90 18.85 19.18
C GLU A 69 1.72 17.68 18.59
N GLY A 70 1.68 17.47 17.26
CA GLY A 70 2.37 16.39 16.56
C GLY A 70 2.35 16.55 15.06
N GLN A 71 2.76 15.49 14.37
CA GLN A 71 2.68 15.39 12.90
C GLN A 71 2.07 14.05 12.52
N CYS A 72 1.15 14.05 11.56
CA CYS A 72 0.59 12.86 10.98
C CYS A 72 1.58 12.26 9.96
N ARG A 73 1.81 10.95 10.03
CA ARG A 73 2.70 10.22 9.09
C ARG A 73 2.15 10.16 7.66
N VAL A 74 0.83 10.29 7.49
CA VAL A 74 0.17 10.39 6.18
C VAL A 74 -0.27 11.83 5.98
N ARG A 75 0.31 12.47 4.98
CA ARG A 75 0.02 13.87 4.66
C ARG A 75 -1.22 13.98 3.79
N PRO A 76 -1.96 15.11 3.82
CA PRO A 76 -3.09 15.32 2.92
C PRO A 76 -2.75 15.13 1.45
N GLU A 77 -1.54 15.53 1.02
CA GLU A 77 -1.04 15.37 -0.35
C GLU A 77 -0.94 13.89 -0.75
N ASP A 78 -0.56 13.01 0.17
CA ASP A 78 -0.48 11.56 -0.07
C ASP A 78 -1.88 10.99 -0.31
N GLY A 79 -2.89 11.46 0.42
CA GLY A 79 -4.29 11.11 0.23
C GLY A 79 -4.82 11.55 -1.14
N PHE A 80 -4.49 12.77 -1.58
CA PHE A 80 -4.85 13.26 -2.91
C PHE A 80 -4.16 12.47 -4.01
N LEU A 81 -2.88 12.15 -3.85
CA LEU A 81 -2.13 11.34 -4.83
C LEU A 81 -2.70 9.93 -4.93
N ALA A 82 -3.00 9.28 -3.81
CA ALA A 82 -3.61 7.95 -3.80
C ALA A 82 -4.99 7.95 -4.48
N THR A 83 -5.81 8.97 -4.22
CA THR A 83 -7.13 9.14 -4.87
C THR A 83 -6.97 9.35 -6.38
N ARG A 84 -6.02 10.19 -6.79
CA ARG A 84 -5.72 10.43 -8.21
C ARG A 84 -5.29 9.15 -8.90
N ALA A 85 -4.43 8.34 -8.27
CA ALA A 85 -4.00 7.05 -8.81
C ALA A 85 -5.20 6.08 -8.97
N ALA A 86 -6.10 6.02 -8.00
CA ALA A 86 -7.30 5.19 -8.08
C ALA A 86 -8.25 5.64 -9.21
N LEU A 87 -8.44 6.95 -9.39
CA LEU A 87 -9.25 7.49 -10.49
C LEU A 87 -8.62 7.22 -11.86
N ALA A 88 -7.29 7.36 -11.97
CA ALA A 88 -6.57 7.02 -13.20
C ALA A 88 -6.65 5.53 -13.54
N ALA A 89 -6.59 4.65 -12.54
CA ALA A 89 -6.79 3.22 -12.73
C ALA A 89 -8.19 2.89 -13.27
N ARG A 90 -9.22 3.55 -12.73
CA ARG A 90 -10.60 3.42 -13.24
C ARG A 90 -10.72 3.93 -14.67
N GLU A 91 -10.17 5.10 -14.99
CA GLU A 91 -10.17 5.65 -16.35
C GLU A 91 -9.42 4.71 -17.32
N SER A 92 -8.32 4.11 -16.88
CA SER A 92 -7.57 3.12 -17.67
C SER A 92 -8.43 1.89 -18.00
N GLU A 93 -9.20 1.41 -17.03
CA GLU A 93 -10.13 0.30 -17.21
C GLU A 93 -11.26 0.67 -18.19
N ASP A 94 -11.91 1.83 -18.00
CA ASP A 94 -13.02 2.31 -18.84
C ASP A 94 -12.57 2.56 -20.30
N THR A 95 -11.34 2.99 -20.52
CA THR A 95 -10.83 3.38 -21.85
C THR A 95 -9.93 2.34 -22.52
N GLY A 96 -9.44 1.35 -21.76
CA GLY A 96 -8.45 0.38 -22.23
C GLY A 96 -7.07 0.98 -22.55
N ARG A 97 -6.75 2.15 -21.97
CA ARG A 97 -5.49 2.88 -22.23
C ARG A 97 -4.69 3.06 -20.94
N SER A 98 -3.37 3.17 -21.07
CA SER A 98 -2.51 3.61 -19.97
C SER A 98 -2.78 5.08 -19.66
N ILE A 99 -2.97 5.40 -18.39
CA ILE A 99 -3.20 6.75 -17.88
C ILE A 99 -2.01 7.14 -17.01
N GLU A 100 -1.50 8.34 -17.20
CA GLU A 100 -0.44 8.91 -16.34
C GLU A 100 -1.05 9.52 -15.07
N VAL A 101 -0.35 9.33 -13.94
CA VAL A 101 -0.79 9.78 -12.61
C VAL A 101 0.04 10.99 -12.14
#